data_44f86a88e8a8cc6fd2081e4fea8ae949
#
_entry.id   44f86a88e8a8cc6fd2081e4fea8ae949
#
_cell.length_a   1.000
_cell.length_b   1.000
_cell.length_c   1.000
_cell.angle_alpha   90.00
_cell.angle_beta   90.00
_cell.angle_gamma   90.00
#
_symmetry.space_group_name_H-M   'P 1'
#
loop_
_entity.id
_entity.type
_entity.pdbx_description
1 polymer ?
#
loop_
_entity_poly.entity_id
_entity_poly.type
_entity_poly.pdbx_seq_one_letter_code
_entity_poly.pdbx_strand_id
1 'polypeptide(L)'
;MSGNNDLKVTKVIKAPPYTVWKAWREPEHFVKWWASAPVRTVSNKHEFHAGGAFDTTMHLPDGTVMEGGEGCFLEVIENERIVFTDALQGGWRPNETAFFTAVITLEEHPNGTQYTATALHKNGEDRKKHEEMGFLNGWATALDQLAELSEDLS
;
A
#
# COMPACT_ATOMS: atom_id res chain seq x y z
N MET A 1 10.47 9.62 19.41
CA MET A 1 11.18 9.61 18.13
C MET A 1 10.39 8.79 17.11
N SER A 2 10.00 9.43 16.05
CA SER A 2 9.19 8.78 15.02
C SER A 2 9.89 7.57 14.41
N GLY A 3 11.20 7.65 14.16
CA GLY A 3 11.96 6.58 13.53
C GLY A 3 11.88 5.22 14.21
N ASN A 4 11.60 5.20 15.51
CA ASN A 4 11.51 3.94 16.27
C ASN A 4 10.18 3.21 16.03
N ASN A 5 9.18 3.89 15.49
CA ASN A 5 7.85 3.34 15.28
C ASN A 5 7.52 3.15 13.80
N ASP A 6 8.49 3.41 12.93
CA ASP A 6 8.27 3.37 11.49
C ASP A 6 9.02 2.20 10.83
N LEU A 7 8.39 1.62 9.80
CA LEU A 7 9.02 0.66 8.90
C LEU A 7 8.95 1.25 7.50
N LYS A 8 10.01 1.07 6.72
CA LYS A 8 10.11 1.72 5.41
C LYS A 8 10.75 0.80 4.36
N VAL A 9 10.21 0.86 3.15
CA VAL A 9 10.84 0.26 1.97
C VAL A 9 10.90 1.31 0.87
N THR A 10 11.94 1.24 0.04
CA THR A 10 12.12 2.18 -1.06
C THR A 10 12.69 1.47 -2.28
N LYS A 11 12.37 1.96 -3.47
CA LYS A 11 12.86 1.38 -4.72
C LYS A 11 12.76 2.42 -5.83
N VAL A 12 13.71 2.37 -6.77
CA VAL A 12 13.61 3.14 -8.01
C VAL A 12 12.90 2.27 -9.04
N ILE A 13 11.74 2.73 -9.48
CA ILE A 13 10.93 2.05 -10.50
C ILE A 13 11.24 2.67 -11.85
N LYS A 14 11.52 1.85 -12.86
CA LYS A 14 11.88 2.33 -14.20
C LYS A 14 10.64 2.69 -15.02
N ALA A 15 9.83 3.57 -14.46
CA ALA A 15 8.62 4.09 -15.09
C ALA A 15 8.34 5.47 -14.49
N PRO A 16 7.73 6.38 -15.24
CA PRO A 16 7.47 7.72 -14.71
C PRO A 16 6.39 7.70 -13.64
N PRO A 17 6.36 8.73 -12.77
CA PRO A 17 5.38 8.77 -11.67
C PRO A 17 3.93 8.57 -12.09
N TYR A 18 3.52 9.12 -13.24
CA TYR A 18 2.12 8.98 -13.68
C TYR A 18 1.76 7.53 -14.00
N THR A 19 2.73 6.71 -14.41
CA THR A 19 2.49 5.28 -14.71
C THR A 19 2.37 4.49 -13.42
N VAL A 20 3.25 4.76 -12.44
CA VAL A 20 3.16 4.14 -11.11
C VAL A 20 1.86 4.54 -10.44
N TRP A 21 1.46 5.80 -10.57
CA TRP A 21 0.19 6.31 -10.05
C TRP A 21 -1.00 5.55 -10.64
N LYS A 22 -0.98 5.30 -11.94
CA LYS A 22 -2.04 4.55 -12.62
C LYS A 22 -2.17 3.14 -12.05
N ALA A 23 -1.05 2.49 -11.76
CA ALA A 23 -1.05 1.14 -11.18
C ALA A 23 -1.66 1.13 -9.78
N TRP A 24 -1.63 2.23 -9.07
CA TRP A 24 -2.29 2.42 -7.79
C TRP A 24 -3.77 2.80 -7.94
N ARG A 25 -4.04 3.75 -8.83
CA ARG A 25 -5.38 4.35 -8.98
C ARG A 25 -6.42 3.39 -9.53
N GLU A 26 -6.04 2.58 -10.53
CA GLU A 26 -6.99 1.71 -11.22
C GLU A 26 -7.06 0.35 -10.54
N PRO A 27 -8.24 -0.04 -10.01
CA PRO A 27 -8.38 -1.30 -9.28
C PRO A 27 -7.92 -2.52 -10.08
N GLU A 28 -8.17 -2.54 -11.40
CA GLU A 28 -7.75 -3.64 -12.27
C GLU A 28 -6.24 -3.83 -12.32
N HIS A 29 -5.48 -2.74 -12.10
CA HIS A 29 -4.02 -2.82 -12.01
C HIS A 29 -3.58 -3.06 -10.58
N PHE A 30 -4.21 -2.38 -9.63
CA PHE A 30 -3.89 -2.47 -8.20
C PHE A 30 -3.89 -3.92 -7.71
N VAL A 31 -4.91 -4.70 -8.08
CA VAL A 31 -5.03 -6.09 -7.61
C VAL A 31 -3.92 -7.00 -8.12
N LYS A 32 -3.18 -6.59 -9.15
CA LYS A 32 -2.13 -7.41 -9.74
C LYS A 32 -0.83 -7.39 -8.93
N TRP A 33 -0.62 -6.40 -8.08
CA TRP A 33 0.65 -6.25 -7.37
C TRP A 33 0.52 -6.13 -5.85
N TRP A 34 -0.67 -5.86 -5.32
CA TRP A 34 -0.87 -5.53 -3.91
C TRP A 34 -0.43 -6.63 -2.95
N ALA A 35 -0.71 -7.88 -3.26
CA ALA A 35 -0.33 -9.01 -2.42
C ALA A 35 0.77 -9.83 -3.09
N SER A 36 1.64 -10.45 -2.27
CA SER A 36 2.73 -11.28 -2.80
C SER A 36 2.16 -12.51 -3.51
N ALA A 37 2.51 -12.68 -4.79
CA ALA A 37 2.08 -13.86 -5.54
C ALA A 37 2.53 -15.14 -4.81
N PRO A 38 1.74 -16.21 -4.80
CA PRO A 38 0.52 -16.45 -5.58
C PRO A 38 -0.78 -16.02 -4.88
N VAL A 39 -0.71 -15.22 -3.80
CA VAL A 39 -1.90 -14.68 -3.15
C VAL A 39 -2.61 -13.75 -4.13
N ARG A 40 -3.93 -13.89 -4.22
CA ARG A 40 -4.75 -13.09 -5.15
C ARG A 40 -5.55 -12.04 -4.38
N THR A 41 -5.50 -10.81 -4.85
CA THR A 41 -6.23 -9.69 -4.23
C THR A 41 -7.54 -9.44 -4.96
N VAL A 42 -8.60 -9.20 -4.19
CA VAL A 42 -9.86 -8.68 -4.71
C VAL A 42 -10.07 -7.30 -4.12
N SER A 43 -10.34 -6.31 -4.96
CA SER A 43 -10.64 -4.96 -4.52
C SER A 43 -12.15 -4.85 -4.27
N ASN A 44 -12.54 -4.73 -3.01
CA ASN A 44 -13.95 -4.61 -2.65
C ASN A 44 -14.41 -3.15 -2.78
N LYS A 45 -13.57 -2.21 -2.35
CA LYS A 45 -13.79 -0.78 -2.51
C LYS A 45 -12.44 -0.11 -2.70
N HIS A 46 -12.37 0.74 -3.71
CA HIS A 46 -11.15 1.46 -4.05
C HIS A 46 -11.50 2.90 -4.44
N GLU A 47 -11.97 3.65 -3.45
CA GLU A 47 -12.41 5.03 -3.66
C GLU A 47 -11.21 5.96 -3.48
N PHE A 48 -10.49 6.16 -4.55
CA PHE A 48 -9.16 6.76 -4.56
C PHE A 48 -9.20 8.29 -4.44
N HIS A 49 -9.62 8.75 -3.26
CA HIS A 49 -9.66 10.18 -2.88
C HIS A 49 -9.67 10.29 -1.37
N ALA A 50 -9.34 11.45 -0.83
CA ALA A 50 -9.36 11.66 0.62
C ALA A 50 -10.74 11.34 1.18
N GLY A 51 -10.77 10.51 2.22
CA GLY A 51 -12.01 10.03 2.84
C GLY A 51 -12.62 8.82 2.15
N GLY A 52 -12.04 8.35 1.05
CA GLY A 52 -12.56 7.21 0.30
C GLY A 52 -12.26 5.87 0.96
N ALA A 53 -13.11 4.88 0.71
CA ALA A 53 -12.92 3.53 1.24
C ALA A 53 -11.82 2.78 0.51
N PHE A 54 -11.04 2.01 1.27
CA PHE A 54 -9.95 1.19 0.75
C PHE A 54 -10.09 -0.21 1.37
N ASP A 55 -10.87 -1.06 0.74
CA ASP A 55 -11.21 -2.38 1.28
C ASP A 55 -10.74 -3.48 0.32
N THR A 56 -10.00 -4.45 0.86
CA THR A 56 -9.47 -5.57 0.07
C THR A 56 -9.76 -6.91 0.73
N THR A 57 -9.78 -7.97 -0.10
CA THR A 57 -9.84 -9.35 0.37
C THR A 57 -8.74 -10.12 -0.35
N MET A 58 -8.06 -11.01 0.35
CA MET A 58 -6.99 -11.82 -0.24
C MET A 58 -7.36 -13.28 -0.22
N HIS A 59 -7.08 -13.96 -1.35
CA HIS A 59 -7.33 -15.40 -1.51
C HIS A 59 -6.02 -16.12 -1.62
N LEU A 60 -5.75 -17.01 -0.65
CA LEU A 60 -4.54 -17.82 -0.64
C LEU A 60 -4.70 -19.05 -1.53
N PRO A 61 -3.59 -19.64 -2.01
CA PRO A 61 -3.65 -20.81 -2.89
C PRO A 61 -4.36 -22.02 -2.28
N ASP A 62 -4.35 -22.13 -0.93
CA ASP A 62 -5.00 -23.25 -0.23
C ASP A 62 -6.50 -23.06 -0.04
N GLY A 63 -7.06 -21.98 -0.56
CA GLY A 63 -8.47 -21.65 -0.43
C GLY A 63 -8.81 -20.77 0.75
N THR A 64 -7.85 -20.45 1.60
CA THR A 64 -8.07 -19.53 2.71
C THR A 64 -8.38 -18.13 2.21
N VAL A 65 -9.40 -17.50 2.81
CA VAL A 65 -9.78 -16.13 2.48
C VAL A 65 -9.42 -15.23 3.66
N MET A 66 -8.61 -14.22 3.40
CA MET A 66 -8.22 -13.25 4.42
C MET A 66 -8.82 -11.89 4.10
N GLU A 67 -9.68 -11.39 5.01
CA GLU A 67 -10.19 -10.05 4.87
C GLU A 67 -9.05 -9.07 5.15
N GLY A 68 -8.76 -8.22 4.17
CA GLY A 68 -7.72 -7.19 4.34
C GLY A 68 -8.19 -6.06 5.24
N GLY A 69 -9.44 -6.13 5.67
CA GLY A 69 -10.04 -5.12 6.52
C GLY A 69 -10.58 -3.93 5.75
N GLU A 70 -11.22 -3.04 6.49
CA GLU A 70 -11.74 -1.80 5.94
C GLU A 70 -10.74 -0.69 6.25
N GLY A 71 -10.36 0.07 5.23
CA GLY A 71 -9.42 1.17 5.38
C GLY A 71 -9.96 2.45 4.78
N CYS A 72 -9.20 3.52 4.95
CA CYS A 72 -9.58 4.83 4.46
C CYS A 72 -8.37 5.54 3.87
N PHE A 73 -8.53 6.11 2.69
CA PHE A 73 -7.53 7.02 2.13
C PHE A 73 -7.64 8.35 2.87
N LEU A 74 -6.52 8.85 3.36
CA LEU A 74 -6.47 10.13 4.08
C LEU A 74 -6.05 11.26 3.18
N GLU A 75 -5.14 10.99 2.24
CA GLU A 75 -4.63 11.99 1.32
C GLU A 75 -4.28 11.31 0.00
N VAL A 76 -4.70 11.93 -1.09
CA VAL A 76 -4.39 11.42 -2.44
C VAL A 76 -3.99 12.64 -3.27
N ILE A 77 -2.69 12.78 -3.55
CA ILE A 77 -2.14 13.87 -4.35
C ILE A 77 -1.55 13.26 -5.61
N GLU A 78 -2.15 13.55 -6.73
CA GLU A 78 -1.82 12.92 -8.01
C GLU A 78 -0.33 12.94 -8.32
N ASN A 79 0.22 11.77 -8.64
CA ASN A 79 1.62 11.55 -8.98
C ASN A 79 2.63 11.84 -7.86
N GLU A 80 2.16 12.12 -6.63
CA GLU A 80 3.04 12.52 -5.55
C GLU A 80 2.90 11.70 -4.27
N ARG A 81 1.67 11.57 -3.73
CA ARG A 81 1.52 10.98 -2.40
C ARG A 81 0.16 10.33 -2.18
N ILE A 82 0.21 9.20 -1.50
CA ILE A 82 -0.98 8.48 -1.06
C ILE A 82 -0.80 8.17 0.42
N VAL A 83 -1.79 8.54 1.25
CA VAL A 83 -1.77 8.19 2.68
C VAL A 83 -3.04 7.40 2.96
N PHE A 84 -2.90 6.24 3.60
CA PHE A 84 -4.06 5.45 3.99
C PHE A 84 -3.85 4.84 5.38
N THR A 85 -4.94 4.42 6.01
CA THR A 85 -4.90 3.92 7.38
C THR A 85 -5.95 2.84 7.58
N ASP A 86 -5.70 1.95 8.54
CA ASP A 86 -6.70 1.00 9.03
C ASP A 86 -7.42 1.52 10.28
N ALA A 87 -7.08 2.72 10.74
CA ALA A 87 -7.73 3.33 11.89
C ALA A 87 -9.11 3.90 11.56
N LEU A 88 -9.38 4.09 10.27
CA LEU A 88 -10.65 4.62 9.77
C LEU A 88 -11.13 3.76 8.61
N GLN A 89 -12.44 3.74 8.41
CA GLN A 89 -13.05 3.19 7.20
C GLN A 89 -13.58 4.34 6.35
N GLY A 90 -14.09 4.03 5.16
CA GLY A 90 -14.59 5.05 4.24
C GLY A 90 -15.53 6.03 4.91
N GLY A 91 -15.40 7.30 4.56
CA GLY A 91 -16.18 8.38 5.17
C GLY A 91 -15.61 8.86 6.50
N TRP A 92 -14.31 8.60 6.76
CA TRP A 92 -13.64 9.04 7.99
C TRP A 92 -14.19 8.41 9.27
N ARG A 93 -14.86 7.28 9.16
CA ARG A 93 -15.50 6.63 10.31
C ARG A 93 -14.47 5.77 11.06
N PRO A 94 -14.33 5.95 12.38
CA PRO A 94 -13.35 5.20 13.16
C PRO A 94 -13.58 3.69 13.13
N ASN A 95 -12.49 2.94 13.02
CA ASN A 95 -12.47 1.49 13.14
C ASN A 95 -12.13 1.10 14.57
N GLU A 96 -12.36 -0.17 14.91
CA GLU A 96 -11.95 -0.70 16.20
C GLU A 96 -10.44 -0.89 16.25
N THR A 97 -9.82 -1.10 15.11
CA THR A 97 -8.38 -1.37 14.98
C THR A 97 -7.65 -0.13 14.51
N ALA A 98 -6.47 0.11 15.08
CA ALA A 98 -5.59 1.18 14.63
C ALA A 98 -4.17 0.62 14.67
N PHE A 99 -3.82 -0.16 13.63
CA PHE A 99 -2.53 -0.85 13.60
C PHE A 99 -1.43 -0.04 12.93
N PHE A 100 -1.73 0.51 11.75
CA PHE A 100 -0.74 1.34 11.06
C PHE A 100 -1.38 2.35 10.11
N THR A 101 -0.58 3.37 9.76
CA THR A 101 -0.92 4.33 8.71
C THR A 101 0.23 4.29 7.72
N ALA A 102 -0.07 4.20 6.44
CA ALA A 102 0.96 4.14 5.42
C ALA A 102 1.05 5.45 4.66
N VAL A 103 2.28 5.88 4.40
CA VAL A 103 2.56 7.05 3.57
C VAL A 103 3.36 6.57 2.37
N ILE A 104 2.78 6.72 1.19
CA ILE A 104 3.42 6.35 -0.08
C ILE A 104 3.82 7.64 -0.78
N THR A 105 5.09 7.77 -1.14
CA THR A 105 5.57 8.94 -1.88
C THR A 105 6.18 8.53 -3.21
N LEU A 106 5.91 9.32 -4.23
CA LEU A 106 6.48 9.16 -5.56
C LEU A 106 7.27 10.42 -5.88
N GLU A 107 8.55 10.26 -6.19
CA GLU A 107 9.43 11.39 -6.53
C GLU A 107 10.06 11.13 -7.88
N GLU A 108 10.20 12.18 -8.69
CA GLU A 108 10.87 12.03 -9.98
C GLU A 108 12.33 11.65 -9.75
N HIS A 109 12.82 10.73 -10.56
CA HIS A 109 14.18 10.22 -10.49
C HIS A 109 14.73 10.14 -11.91
N PRO A 110 16.04 10.35 -12.11
CA PRO A 110 16.63 10.25 -13.47
C PRO A 110 16.30 8.94 -14.18
N ASN A 111 16.09 7.85 -13.44
CA ASN A 111 15.77 6.54 -14.00
C ASN A 111 14.29 6.18 -13.90
N GLY A 112 13.43 7.11 -13.51
CA GLY A 112 11.99 6.86 -13.41
C GLY A 112 11.36 7.49 -12.19
N THR A 113 11.02 6.68 -11.20
CA THR A 113 10.34 7.11 -9.97
C THR A 113 11.03 6.54 -8.75
N GLN A 114 11.35 7.38 -7.78
CA GLN A 114 11.74 6.90 -6.46
C GLN A 114 10.47 6.71 -5.64
N TYR A 115 10.17 5.46 -5.34
CA TYR A 115 8.97 5.07 -4.61
C TYR A 115 9.35 4.72 -3.18
N THR A 116 8.66 5.31 -2.22
CA THR A 116 8.90 5.04 -0.80
C THR A 116 7.58 4.73 -0.13
N ALA A 117 7.54 3.62 0.62
CA ALA A 117 6.38 3.23 1.42
C ALA A 117 6.82 3.19 2.88
N THR A 118 6.17 3.99 3.72
CA THR A 118 6.47 4.09 5.15
C THR A 118 5.22 3.69 5.93
N ALA A 119 5.37 2.72 6.84
CA ALA A 119 4.29 2.33 7.74
C ALA A 119 4.55 2.94 9.11
N LEU A 120 3.61 3.75 9.57
CA LEU A 120 3.68 4.45 10.85
C LEU A 120 2.86 3.67 11.87
N HIS A 121 3.43 3.44 13.05
CA HIS A 121 2.76 2.69 14.13
C HIS A 121 2.59 3.57 15.36
N LYS A 122 1.58 3.29 16.17
CA LYS A 122 1.30 4.09 17.37
C LYS A 122 2.32 3.87 18.49
N ASN A 123 3.04 2.73 18.44
CA ASN A 123 4.07 2.42 19.44
C ASN A 123 5.06 1.40 18.87
N GLY A 124 6.13 1.14 19.63
CA GLY A 124 7.16 0.19 19.20
C GLY A 124 6.71 -1.26 19.19
N GLU A 125 5.72 -1.60 20.02
CA GLU A 125 5.17 -2.95 20.07
C GLU A 125 4.47 -3.30 18.76
N ASP A 126 3.63 -2.40 18.25
CA ASP A 126 2.95 -2.61 16.97
C ASP A 126 3.94 -2.62 15.81
N ARG A 127 4.97 -1.77 15.86
CA ARG A 127 6.03 -1.78 14.86
C ARG A 127 6.72 -3.14 14.82
N LYS A 128 7.09 -3.66 15.98
CA LYS A 128 7.76 -4.95 16.08
C LYS A 128 6.87 -6.08 15.58
N LYS A 129 5.59 -6.04 15.95
CA LYS A 129 4.60 -7.02 15.51
C LYS A 129 4.49 -7.02 13.98
N HIS A 130 4.41 -5.86 13.37
CA HIS A 130 4.31 -5.73 11.91
C HIS A 130 5.57 -6.26 11.23
N GLU A 131 6.73 -5.99 11.81
CA GLU A 131 8.00 -6.50 11.32
C GLU A 131 8.05 -8.04 11.38
N GLU A 132 7.59 -8.61 12.51
CA GLU A 132 7.55 -10.06 12.70
C GLU A 132 6.52 -10.74 11.79
N MET A 133 5.52 -10.01 11.35
CA MET A 133 4.54 -10.50 10.38
C MET A 133 5.11 -10.54 8.94
N GLY A 134 6.36 -10.10 8.77
CA GLY A 134 7.02 -10.12 7.47
C GLY A 134 6.87 -8.85 6.67
N PHE A 135 6.70 -7.69 7.33
CA PHE A 135 6.55 -6.40 6.63
C PHE A 135 7.61 -6.19 5.55
N LEU A 136 8.89 -6.31 5.90
CA LEU A 136 9.96 -5.98 4.96
C LEU A 136 9.91 -6.88 3.73
N ASN A 137 9.73 -8.20 3.92
CA ASN A 137 9.65 -9.13 2.80
C ASN A 137 8.36 -8.96 2.00
N GLY A 138 7.23 -8.81 2.68
CA GLY A 138 5.93 -8.69 2.04
C GLY A 138 5.80 -7.41 1.22
N TRP A 139 6.18 -6.28 1.83
CA TRP A 139 6.09 -4.99 1.16
C TRP A 139 7.14 -4.86 0.05
N ALA A 140 8.34 -5.42 0.25
CA ALA A 140 9.36 -5.43 -0.79
C ALA A 140 8.92 -6.27 -1.99
N THR A 141 8.31 -7.43 -1.75
CA THR A 141 7.79 -8.27 -2.83
C THR A 141 6.67 -7.57 -3.60
N ALA A 142 5.74 -6.95 -2.88
CA ALA A 142 4.66 -6.20 -3.53
C ALA A 142 5.23 -5.04 -4.34
N LEU A 143 6.24 -4.36 -3.82
CA LEU A 143 6.91 -3.27 -4.52
C LEU A 143 7.61 -3.75 -5.79
N ASP A 144 8.24 -4.92 -5.75
CA ASP A 144 8.86 -5.52 -6.94
C ASP A 144 7.78 -5.83 -7.99
N GLN A 145 6.63 -6.32 -7.56
CA GLN A 145 5.49 -6.59 -8.45
C GLN A 145 4.93 -5.30 -9.05
N LEU A 146 4.83 -4.24 -8.24
CA LEU A 146 4.39 -2.93 -8.70
C LEU A 146 5.37 -2.39 -9.75
N ALA A 147 6.67 -2.54 -9.50
CA ALA A 147 7.70 -2.08 -10.41
C ALA A 147 7.60 -2.81 -11.76
N GLU A 148 7.46 -4.13 -11.72
CA GLU A 148 7.35 -4.93 -12.94
C GLU A 148 6.12 -4.53 -13.75
N LEU A 149 4.97 -4.39 -13.09
CA LEU A 149 3.75 -3.97 -13.76
C LEU A 149 3.88 -2.56 -14.35
N SER A 150 4.46 -1.63 -13.58
CA SER A 150 4.63 -0.25 -14.03
C SER A 150 5.54 -0.17 -15.26
N GLU A 151 6.61 -0.96 -15.28
CA GLU A 151 7.52 -1.02 -16.42
C GLU A 151 6.81 -1.60 -17.64
N ASP A 152 5.92 -2.57 -17.47
CA ASP A 152 5.14 -3.13 -18.56
C ASP A 152 4.11 -2.15 -19.10
N LEU A 153 3.59 -1.26 -18.26
CA LEU A 153 2.61 -0.26 -18.66
C LEU A 153 3.22 0.97 -19.35
N SER A 154 4.53 1.11 -19.26
CA SER A 154 5.23 2.27 -19.83
C SER A 154 5.42 2.17 -21.33
#